data_9f0c41ae27f30fbe49eeaf49018f0d03
#
_entry.id   9f0c41ae27f30fbe49eeaf49018f0d03
#
_cell.length_a   1.000
_cell.length_b   1.000
_cell.length_c   1.000
_cell.angle_alpha   90.00
_cell.angle_beta   90.00
_cell.angle_gamma   90.00
#
_symmetry.space_group_name_H-M   'P 1'
#
loop_
_entity.id
_entity.type
_entity.pdbx_description
1 polymer ?
#
loop_
_entity_poly.entity_id
_entity_poly.type
_entity_poly.pdbx_seq_one_letter_code
_entity_poly.pdbx_strand_id
1 'polypeptide(L)'
;ASLAFTQMEAPGSPVIYGGFTSNVDMKTGAPAFGTPEMAKTTLIGGQLARRYGLPYRASNVNACNTVDTQAGYESMMALWPTIMSHCNFVKHAAGWLEGGLCASFEKVIVDVELLQMMSAFMDELSFSED
;
A
#
# COMPACT_ATOMS: atom_id res chain seq x y z
N ALA A 1 14.57 -4.99 13.54
CA ALA A 1 15.17 -4.14 14.57
C ALA A 1 14.09 -3.40 15.37
N SER A 2 13.25 -2.56 14.76
CA SER A 2 12.26 -1.71 15.46
C SER A 2 11.30 -2.50 16.36
N LEU A 3 10.74 -3.60 15.88
CA LEU A 3 9.84 -4.45 16.66
C LEU A 3 10.53 -4.99 17.92
N ALA A 4 11.77 -5.51 17.78
CA ALA A 4 12.52 -6.01 18.91
C ALA A 4 12.80 -4.89 19.94
N PHE A 5 13.23 -3.71 19.46
CA PHE A 5 13.48 -2.56 20.32
C PHE A 5 12.22 -2.13 21.10
N THR A 6 11.05 -2.04 20.43
CA THR A 6 9.78 -1.70 21.09
C THR A 6 9.42 -2.71 22.17
N GLN A 7 9.59 -4.01 21.90
CA GLN A 7 9.27 -5.05 22.88
C GLN A 7 10.30 -5.17 24.01
N MET A 8 11.52 -4.73 23.80
CA MET A 8 12.53 -4.64 24.88
C MET A 8 12.24 -3.49 25.84
N GLU A 9 11.82 -2.34 25.31
CA GLU A 9 11.47 -1.17 26.12
C GLU A 9 10.12 -1.32 26.82
N ALA A 10 9.12 -1.81 26.11
CA ALA A 10 7.76 -1.97 26.61
C ALA A 10 7.17 -3.32 26.14
N PRO A 11 7.42 -4.41 26.87
CA PRO A 11 6.91 -5.74 26.52
C PRO A 11 5.38 -5.78 26.41
N GLY A 12 4.86 -6.34 25.33
CA GLY A 12 3.41 -6.43 25.07
C GLY A 12 2.79 -5.20 24.44
N SER A 13 3.56 -4.15 24.16
CA SER A 13 3.05 -2.98 23.42
C SER A 13 2.48 -3.39 22.07
N PRO A 14 1.27 -2.89 21.69
CA PRO A 14 0.70 -3.17 20.39
C PRO A 14 1.55 -2.55 19.27
N VAL A 15 1.78 -3.33 18.21
CA VAL A 15 2.60 -2.92 17.07
C VAL A 15 1.89 -3.25 15.77
N ILE A 16 1.92 -2.32 14.81
CA ILE A 16 1.52 -2.57 13.42
C ILE A 16 2.81 -2.73 12.60
N TYR A 17 2.92 -3.86 11.90
CA TYR A 17 4.04 -4.13 10.99
C TYR A 17 3.82 -3.42 9.66
N GLY A 18 4.86 -2.84 9.09
CA GLY A 18 4.79 -2.24 7.77
C GLY A 18 5.86 -1.19 7.53
N GLY A 19 6.03 -0.81 6.27
CA GLY A 19 7.05 0.14 5.86
C GLY A 19 6.76 0.72 4.48
N PHE A 20 7.58 1.69 4.07
CA PHE A 20 7.68 2.21 2.72
C PHE A 20 8.87 1.58 2.01
N THR A 21 8.83 0.27 1.83
CA THR A 21 9.92 -0.43 1.15
C THR A 21 9.72 -0.29 -0.36
N SER A 22 10.60 0.44 -1.00
CA SER A 22 10.63 0.64 -2.45
C SER A 22 12.08 0.63 -2.94
N ASN A 23 12.26 0.52 -4.25
CA ASN A 23 13.51 0.89 -4.89
C ASN A 23 13.67 2.43 -4.93
N VAL A 24 14.83 2.88 -5.34
CA VAL A 24 15.19 4.30 -5.40
C VAL A 24 15.50 4.66 -6.85
N ASP A 25 14.99 5.82 -7.31
CA ASP A 25 15.46 6.40 -8.56
C ASP A 25 16.92 6.84 -8.42
N MET A 26 17.79 6.25 -9.21
CA MET A 26 19.23 6.49 -9.13
C MET A 26 19.67 7.89 -9.55
N LYS A 27 18.80 8.65 -10.22
CA LYS A 27 19.09 10.02 -10.63
C LYS A 27 18.77 11.04 -9.55
N THR A 28 17.63 10.87 -8.90
CA THR A 28 17.10 11.84 -7.94
C THR A 28 17.30 11.43 -6.48
N GLY A 29 17.51 10.14 -6.21
CA GLY A 29 17.51 9.57 -4.86
C GLY A 29 16.12 9.44 -4.26
N ALA A 30 15.07 9.77 -4.99
CA ALA A 30 13.69 9.66 -4.52
C ALA A 30 13.20 8.20 -4.51
N PRO A 31 12.32 7.82 -3.56
CA PRO A 31 11.68 6.51 -3.59
C PRO A 31 10.81 6.35 -4.85
N ALA A 32 10.94 5.21 -5.52
CA ALA A 32 10.14 4.88 -6.70
C ALA A 32 8.91 4.07 -6.29
N PHE A 33 7.80 4.74 -6.06
CA PHE A 33 6.53 4.11 -5.72
C PHE A 33 5.76 3.67 -6.98
N GLY A 34 4.81 2.74 -6.80
CA GLY A 34 4.03 2.19 -7.92
C GLY A 34 4.83 1.27 -8.84
N THR A 35 5.97 0.75 -8.40
CA THR A 35 6.86 -0.12 -9.16
C THR A 35 6.69 -1.61 -8.84
N PRO A 36 7.11 -2.53 -9.73
CA PRO A 36 7.09 -3.95 -9.46
C PRO A 36 7.90 -4.36 -8.22
N GLU A 37 8.99 -3.65 -7.92
CA GLU A 37 9.83 -3.90 -6.74
C GLU A 37 9.06 -3.57 -5.47
N MET A 38 8.36 -2.45 -5.42
CA MET A 38 7.47 -2.10 -4.31
C MET A 38 6.36 -3.14 -4.16
N ALA A 39 5.74 -3.58 -5.25
CA ALA A 39 4.70 -4.60 -5.23
C ALA A 39 5.20 -5.91 -4.59
N LYS A 40 6.36 -6.41 -5.01
CA LYS A 40 6.99 -7.61 -4.44
C LYS A 40 7.29 -7.44 -2.94
N THR A 41 7.84 -6.30 -2.53
CA THR A 41 8.17 -6.06 -1.12
C THR A 41 6.93 -5.88 -0.26
N THR A 42 5.83 -5.36 -0.79
CA THR A 42 4.52 -5.32 -0.14
C THR A 42 3.99 -6.73 0.15
N LEU A 43 4.03 -7.63 -0.83
CA LEU A 43 3.64 -9.04 -0.65
C LEU A 43 4.50 -9.75 0.41
N ILE A 44 5.83 -9.57 0.35
CA ILE A 44 6.76 -10.11 1.34
C ILE A 44 6.46 -9.56 2.74
N GLY A 45 6.20 -8.25 2.85
CA GLY A 45 5.83 -7.59 4.09
C GLY A 45 4.60 -8.20 4.74
N GLY A 46 3.54 -8.46 3.96
CA GLY A 46 2.34 -9.11 4.44
C GLY A 46 2.58 -10.56 4.92
N GLN A 47 3.43 -11.32 4.21
CA GLN A 47 3.82 -12.67 4.65
C GLN A 47 4.58 -12.62 5.99
N LEU A 48 5.50 -11.68 6.16
CA LEU A 48 6.25 -11.51 7.40
C LEU A 48 5.34 -11.07 8.56
N ALA A 49 4.41 -10.14 8.31
CA ALA A 49 3.45 -9.70 9.31
C ALA A 49 2.62 -10.89 9.84
N ARG A 50 2.08 -11.72 8.95
CA ARG A 50 1.35 -12.95 9.32
C ARG A 50 2.23 -13.94 10.09
N ARG A 51 3.49 -14.10 9.69
CA ARG A 51 4.45 -14.95 10.42
C ARG A 51 4.69 -14.47 11.85
N TYR A 52 4.67 -13.15 12.07
CA TYR A 52 4.84 -12.56 13.40
C TYR A 52 3.53 -12.41 14.18
N GLY A 53 2.39 -12.74 13.58
CA GLY A 53 1.07 -12.54 14.20
C GLY A 53 0.72 -11.06 14.41
N LEU A 54 1.18 -10.18 13.52
CA LEU A 54 0.99 -8.73 13.64
C LEU A 54 0.06 -8.21 12.54
N PRO A 55 -0.74 -7.18 12.83
CA PRO A 55 -1.45 -6.45 11.78
C PRO A 55 -0.44 -5.80 10.81
N TYR A 56 -0.82 -5.75 9.53
CA TYR A 56 0.00 -5.22 8.45
C TYR A 56 -0.56 -3.92 7.91
N ARG A 57 0.32 -2.97 7.63
CA ARG A 57 -0.02 -1.76 6.90
C ARG A 57 0.79 -1.63 5.61
N ALA A 58 0.12 -1.21 4.54
CA ALA A 58 0.72 -0.86 3.26
C ALA A 58 0.25 0.52 2.79
N SER A 59 0.51 0.90 1.54
CA SER A 59 0.29 2.26 1.06
C SER A 59 -0.04 2.31 -0.43
N ASN A 60 -0.81 3.33 -0.84
CA ASN A 60 -1.09 3.69 -2.22
C ASN A 60 -0.41 5.02 -2.60
N VAL A 61 0.85 5.22 -2.24
CA VAL A 61 1.61 6.39 -2.67
C VAL A 61 2.14 6.20 -4.10
N ASN A 62 2.02 7.25 -4.92
CA ASN A 62 2.49 7.31 -6.30
C ASN A 62 3.77 8.14 -6.41
N ALA A 63 4.63 7.81 -7.38
CA ALA A 63 5.79 8.62 -7.73
C ALA A 63 5.46 9.71 -8.75
N CYS A 64 4.39 9.55 -9.54
CA CYS A 64 3.96 10.50 -10.56
C CYS A 64 3.71 11.91 -10.02
N ASN A 65 3.89 12.93 -10.88
CA ASN A 65 3.76 14.34 -10.52
C ASN A 65 2.40 14.93 -10.88
N THR A 66 1.59 14.23 -11.68
CA THR A 66 0.30 14.72 -12.17
C THR A 66 -0.71 13.58 -12.22
N VAL A 67 -2.00 13.94 -12.29
CA VAL A 67 -3.09 12.98 -12.40
C VAL A 67 -3.30 12.61 -13.86
N ASP A 68 -2.57 11.60 -14.31
CA ASP A 68 -2.60 11.07 -15.67
C ASP A 68 -2.66 9.53 -15.67
N THR A 69 -2.39 8.94 -16.82
CA THR A 69 -2.32 7.48 -16.96
C THR A 69 -1.29 6.85 -16.04
N GLN A 70 -0.16 7.53 -15.78
CA GLN A 70 0.86 7.05 -14.87
C GLN A 70 0.32 6.95 -13.44
N ALA A 71 -0.40 7.98 -12.97
CA ALA A 71 -1.05 7.96 -11.67
C ALA A 71 -1.99 6.77 -11.50
N GLY A 72 -2.76 6.45 -12.56
CA GLY A 72 -3.68 5.31 -12.56
C GLY A 72 -2.97 3.96 -12.43
N TYR A 73 -1.98 3.68 -13.28
CA TYR A 73 -1.30 2.38 -13.22
C TYR A 73 -0.40 2.22 -11.98
N GLU A 74 0.20 3.31 -11.47
CA GLU A 74 0.97 3.26 -10.23
C GLU A 74 0.06 2.96 -9.03
N SER A 75 -1.14 3.55 -8.96
CA SER A 75 -2.13 3.21 -7.93
C SER A 75 -2.56 1.76 -8.01
N MET A 76 -2.85 1.24 -9.21
CA MET A 76 -3.22 -0.17 -9.36
C MET A 76 -2.06 -1.11 -8.96
N MET A 77 -0.81 -0.76 -9.34
CA MET A 77 0.38 -1.51 -8.97
C MET A 77 0.66 -1.49 -7.46
N ALA A 78 0.18 -0.47 -6.74
CA ALA A 78 0.27 -0.40 -5.29
C ALA A 78 -0.90 -1.09 -4.58
N LEU A 79 -2.14 -0.90 -5.06
CA LEU A 79 -3.36 -1.43 -4.43
C LEU A 79 -3.48 -2.95 -4.55
N TRP A 80 -3.21 -3.54 -5.73
CA TRP A 80 -3.29 -4.99 -5.91
C TRP A 80 -2.43 -5.76 -4.92
N PRO A 81 -1.11 -5.52 -4.80
CA PRO A 81 -0.31 -6.24 -3.82
C PRO A 81 -0.68 -5.90 -2.38
N THR A 82 -1.20 -4.71 -2.11
CA THR A 82 -1.70 -4.34 -0.78
C THR A 82 -2.86 -5.23 -0.36
N ILE A 83 -3.85 -5.43 -1.24
CA ILE A 83 -4.99 -6.34 -1.00
C ILE A 83 -4.52 -7.80 -0.93
N MET A 84 -3.73 -8.25 -1.90
CA MET A 84 -3.20 -9.62 -1.96
C MET A 84 -2.30 -9.97 -0.76
N SER A 85 -1.70 -8.98 -0.13
CA SER A 85 -0.89 -9.17 1.09
C SER A 85 -1.72 -9.32 2.36
N HIS A 86 -3.06 -9.23 2.28
CA HIS A 86 -3.99 -9.18 3.42
C HIS A 86 -3.68 -8.01 4.35
N CYS A 87 -3.52 -6.83 3.79
CA CYS A 87 -3.25 -5.61 4.53
C CYS A 87 -4.45 -5.22 5.40
N ASN A 88 -4.19 -4.89 6.66
CA ASN A 88 -5.23 -4.45 7.60
C ASN A 88 -5.46 -2.94 7.58
N PHE A 89 -4.47 -2.18 7.10
CA PHE A 89 -4.53 -0.72 7.06
C PHE A 89 -3.79 -0.15 5.85
N VAL A 90 -4.53 0.46 4.94
CA VAL A 90 -3.97 1.14 3.77
C VAL A 90 -3.73 2.60 4.11
N LYS A 91 -2.48 2.97 4.34
CA LYS A 91 -2.08 4.36 4.55
C LYS A 91 -1.94 5.09 3.21
N HIS A 92 -2.26 6.38 3.16
CA HIS A 92 -2.26 7.18 1.94
C HIS A 92 -3.13 6.56 0.83
N ALA A 93 -4.32 6.09 1.19
CA ALA A 93 -5.20 5.36 0.28
C ALA A 93 -5.61 6.19 -0.95
N ALA A 94 -5.73 7.51 -0.80
CA ALA A 94 -6.17 8.40 -1.87
C ALA A 94 -5.44 9.76 -1.85
N GLY A 95 -5.28 10.36 -3.03
CA GLY A 95 -4.88 11.75 -3.21
C GLY A 95 -3.38 12.06 -3.16
N TRP A 96 -2.49 11.08 -3.06
CA TRP A 96 -1.07 11.32 -2.87
C TRP A 96 -0.25 11.14 -4.17
N LEU A 97 0.57 12.15 -4.48
CA LEU A 97 1.50 12.25 -5.61
C LEU A 97 2.92 12.55 -5.11
N GLU A 98 3.90 12.54 -6.01
CA GLU A 98 5.31 12.88 -5.76
C GLU A 98 5.92 12.15 -4.55
N GLY A 99 5.66 10.87 -4.44
CA GLY A 99 6.18 10.09 -3.32
C GLY A 99 5.58 10.45 -1.95
N GLY A 100 4.41 11.10 -1.93
CA GLY A 100 3.73 11.57 -0.74
C GLY A 100 4.08 13.00 -0.32
N LEU A 101 4.71 13.76 -1.21
CA LEU A 101 5.05 15.17 -0.98
C LEU A 101 3.92 16.13 -1.40
N CYS A 102 3.05 15.67 -2.30
CA CYS A 102 1.95 16.46 -2.83
C CYS A 102 0.60 15.76 -2.63
N ALA A 103 -0.43 16.51 -2.28
CA ALA A 103 -1.82 16.04 -2.23
C ALA A 103 -2.63 16.73 -3.33
N SER A 104 -3.49 15.98 -4.03
CA SER A 104 -4.36 16.47 -5.11
C SER A 104 -5.79 16.01 -4.89
N PHE A 105 -6.74 16.94 -4.98
CA PHE A 105 -8.18 16.63 -4.89
C PHE A 105 -8.65 15.80 -6.10
N GLU A 106 -8.13 16.10 -7.29
CA GLU A 106 -8.41 15.34 -8.50
C GLU A 106 -7.94 13.88 -8.36
N LYS A 107 -6.76 13.69 -7.77
CA LYS A 107 -6.23 12.35 -7.47
C LYS A 107 -7.10 11.60 -6.47
N VAL A 108 -7.69 12.29 -5.49
CA VAL A 108 -8.63 11.65 -4.54
C VAL A 108 -9.81 11.03 -5.30
N ILE A 109 -10.38 11.74 -6.29
CA ILE A 109 -11.53 11.23 -7.06
C ILE A 109 -11.13 9.98 -7.86
N VAL A 110 -9.98 9.99 -8.52
CA VAL A 110 -9.46 8.81 -9.25
C VAL A 110 -9.22 7.64 -8.30
N ASP A 111 -8.58 7.87 -7.17
CA ASP A 111 -8.28 6.81 -6.20
C ASP A 111 -9.55 6.25 -5.54
N VAL A 112 -10.57 7.07 -5.30
CA VAL A 112 -11.88 6.60 -4.79
C VAL A 112 -12.52 5.61 -5.76
N GLU A 113 -12.49 5.90 -7.06
CA GLU A 113 -12.97 4.97 -8.09
C GLU A 113 -12.20 3.64 -8.05
N LEU A 114 -10.87 3.70 -7.99
CA LEU A 114 -10.04 2.51 -7.89
C LEU A 114 -10.31 1.70 -6.61
N LEU A 115 -10.51 2.37 -5.48
CA LEU A 115 -10.85 1.72 -4.21
C LEU A 115 -12.22 1.06 -4.25
N GLN A 116 -13.21 1.68 -4.92
CA GLN A 116 -14.52 1.07 -5.15
C GLN A 116 -14.43 -0.17 -6.02
N MET A 117 -13.63 -0.14 -7.09
CA MET A 117 -13.35 -1.34 -7.91
C MET A 117 -12.72 -2.46 -7.08
N MET A 118 -11.77 -2.13 -6.20
CA MET A 118 -11.15 -3.12 -5.31
C MET A 118 -12.14 -3.68 -4.29
N SER A 119 -13.02 -2.84 -3.75
CA SER A 119 -14.09 -3.29 -2.84
C SER A 119 -15.02 -4.27 -3.53
N ALA A 120 -15.52 -3.91 -4.73
CA ALA A 120 -16.39 -4.78 -5.52
C ALA A 120 -15.69 -6.10 -5.92
N PHE A 121 -14.38 -6.06 -6.19
CA PHE A 121 -13.61 -7.27 -6.46
C PHE A 121 -13.53 -8.22 -5.25
N MET A 122 -13.56 -7.69 -4.03
CA MET A 122 -13.50 -8.47 -2.80
C MET A 122 -14.87 -8.96 -2.31
N ASP A 123 -15.95 -8.48 -2.91
CA ASP A 123 -17.30 -8.96 -2.58
C ASP A 123 -17.44 -10.45 -2.92
N GLU A 124 -18.16 -11.17 -2.08
CA GLU A 124 -18.44 -12.60 -2.29
C GLU A 124 -19.35 -12.80 -3.52
N LEU A 125 -19.00 -13.78 -4.34
CA LEU A 125 -19.87 -14.23 -5.42
C LEU A 125 -21.00 -15.07 -4.82
N SER A 126 -22.23 -14.54 -4.86
CA SER A 126 -23.42 -15.33 -4.48
C SER A 126 -23.92 -16.10 -5.71
N PHE A 127 -23.99 -17.41 -5.61
CA PHE A 127 -24.65 -18.26 -6.58
C PHE A 127 -26.02 -18.64 -6.00
N SER A 128 -27.13 -18.22 -6.66
CA SER A 128 -28.44 -18.79 -6.35
C SER A 128 -28.50 -20.21 -6.94
N GLU A 129 -28.86 -21.19 -6.14
CA GLU A 129 -29.30 -22.49 -6.64
C GLU A 129 -30.74 -22.29 -7.19
N ASP A 130 -30.87 -22.02 -8.48
CA ASP A 130 -32.14 -22.08 -9.21
C ASP A 130 -32.31 -23.47 -9.86
#